data_f8b8c46acd3532cc0a6eceff02351ce5
#
_entry.id   f8b8c46acd3532cc0a6eceff02351ce5
#
_cell.length_a   1.000
_cell.length_b   1.000
_cell.length_c   1.000
_cell.angle_alpha   90.00
_cell.angle_beta   90.00
_cell.angle_gamma   90.00
#
_symmetry.space_group_name_H-M   'P 1'
#
loop_
_entity.id
_entity.type
_entity.pdbx_description
1 polymer ?
#
loop_
_entity_poly.entity_id
_entity_poly.type
_entity_poly.pdbx_seq_one_letter_code
_entity_poly.pdbx_strand_id
1 'polypeptide(L)'
;MSNQIVSKEDNVALIIEKVKKMMATGFRGIVLVATAESNVVAALIKRFSGLSANQIITLGTMLATSYFQVEIAKLFKISPKNVHGYIIGDNAEDVIPVWSRAFLGGKPILSYLAEDQKRISAEDLQNLTKMITKIPDFPFENKDGCTFRFSTVTVLAELTEVILRDEARVITVGVEVKEAYGLENPVFISVPAVIGAEGVRELLELNLSDDEQKELKQIAAKTTEKLEELQLNKGGIS
;
A
#
# COMPACT_ATOMS: atom_id res chain seq x y z
N MET A 1 23.66 10.73 -22.57
CA MET A 1 22.90 11.57 -21.62
C MET A 1 23.10 10.97 -20.24
N SER A 2 23.74 11.70 -19.34
CA SER A 2 24.13 11.22 -18.01
C SER A 2 22.88 10.99 -17.17
N ASN A 3 22.64 9.76 -16.73
CA ASN A 3 21.73 9.47 -15.63
C ASN A 3 22.31 10.15 -14.39
N GLN A 4 21.87 11.38 -14.09
CA GLN A 4 22.09 11.96 -12.78
C GLN A 4 21.25 11.13 -11.80
N ILE A 5 21.95 10.36 -10.96
CA ILE A 5 21.34 9.76 -9.76
C ILE A 5 21.02 10.96 -8.86
N VAL A 6 19.77 11.39 -8.88
CA VAL A 6 19.26 12.44 -7.99
C VAL A 6 19.33 11.89 -6.57
N SER A 7 19.97 12.60 -5.65
CA SER A 7 20.07 12.17 -4.26
C SER A 7 18.69 12.07 -3.62
N LYS A 8 18.53 11.27 -2.55
CA LYS A 8 17.24 11.20 -1.81
C LYS A 8 16.78 12.59 -1.34
N GLU A 9 17.73 13.44 -0.99
CA GLU A 9 17.51 14.82 -0.53
C GLU A 9 17.00 15.74 -1.65
N ASP A 10 17.55 15.61 -2.85
CA ASP A 10 17.09 16.35 -4.02
C ASP A 10 15.66 15.96 -4.40
N ASN A 11 15.31 14.69 -4.25
CA ASN A 11 13.96 14.20 -4.48
C ASN A 11 12.92 14.82 -3.53
N VAL A 12 13.25 14.97 -2.24
CA VAL A 12 12.34 15.59 -1.25
C VAL A 12 12.17 17.09 -1.55
N ALA A 13 13.23 17.82 -1.90
CA ALA A 13 13.13 19.23 -2.27
C ALA A 13 12.25 19.44 -3.50
N LEU A 14 12.38 18.56 -4.50
CA LEU A 14 11.58 18.59 -5.71
C LEU A 14 10.09 18.29 -5.41
N ILE A 15 9.81 17.33 -4.52
CA ILE A 15 8.43 17.03 -4.10
C ILE A 15 7.81 18.25 -3.42
N ILE A 16 8.50 18.86 -2.47
CA ILE A 16 8.02 20.06 -1.77
C ILE A 16 7.75 21.21 -2.75
N GLU A 17 8.66 21.45 -3.69
CA GLU A 17 8.47 22.49 -4.71
C GLU A 17 7.22 22.22 -5.57
N LYS A 18 7.05 20.99 -6.03
CA LYS A 18 5.88 20.60 -6.83
C LYS A 18 4.58 20.74 -6.03
N VAL A 19 4.57 20.32 -4.76
CA VAL A 19 3.42 20.47 -3.87
C VAL A 19 3.07 21.94 -3.69
N LYS A 20 4.04 22.81 -3.39
CA LYS A 20 3.83 24.24 -3.24
C LYS A 20 3.25 24.86 -4.54
N LYS A 21 3.78 24.49 -5.70
CA LYS A 21 3.25 24.95 -7.01
C LYS A 21 1.81 24.48 -7.22
N MET A 22 1.52 23.23 -6.94
CA MET A 22 0.16 22.68 -7.05
C MET A 22 -0.82 23.45 -6.15
N MET A 23 -0.46 23.68 -4.90
CA MET A 23 -1.32 24.40 -3.96
C MET A 23 -1.51 25.88 -4.33
N ALA A 24 -0.51 26.52 -4.94
CA ALA A 24 -0.60 27.89 -5.45
C ALA A 24 -1.65 28.05 -6.57
N THR A 25 -2.02 26.98 -7.28
CA THR A 25 -3.11 26.98 -8.26
C THR A 25 -4.51 26.87 -7.65
N GLY A 26 -4.61 26.77 -6.33
CA GLY A 26 -5.89 26.57 -5.63
C GLY A 26 -6.40 25.13 -5.66
N PHE A 27 -5.52 24.14 -5.89
CA PHE A 27 -5.91 22.71 -5.91
C PHE A 27 -6.61 22.29 -4.61
N ARG A 28 -7.70 21.52 -4.76
CA ARG A 28 -8.51 20.97 -3.65
C ARG A 28 -8.90 19.50 -3.88
N GLY A 29 -8.36 18.88 -4.92
CA GLY A 29 -8.69 17.49 -5.29
C GLY A 29 -7.97 16.44 -4.46
N ILE A 30 -8.00 15.21 -4.95
CA ILE A 30 -7.31 14.05 -4.37
C ILE A 30 -5.94 13.91 -5.02
N VAL A 31 -4.94 13.62 -4.20
CA VAL A 31 -3.56 13.35 -4.65
C VAL A 31 -3.33 11.85 -4.60
N LEU A 32 -3.06 11.24 -5.75
CA LEU A 32 -2.64 9.85 -5.85
C LEU A 32 -1.12 9.77 -5.94
N VAL A 33 -0.50 9.06 -5.01
CA VAL A 33 0.95 8.92 -4.91
C VAL A 33 1.37 7.56 -5.46
N ALA A 34 2.09 7.59 -6.60
CA ALA A 34 2.55 6.40 -7.31
C ALA A 34 4.09 6.42 -7.48
N THR A 35 4.81 6.54 -6.38
CA THR A 35 6.28 6.62 -6.33
C THR A 35 6.87 5.53 -5.46
N ALA A 36 8.17 5.29 -5.57
CA ALA A 36 8.88 4.54 -4.53
C ALA A 36 8.74 5.27 -3.18
N GLU A 37 8.75 4.51 -2.09
CA GLU A 37 8.54 5.02 -0.72
C GLU A 37 7.28 5.91 -0.61
N SER A 38 6.20 5.50 -1.29
CA SER A 38 4.99 6.31 -1.48
C SER A 38 4.34 6.77 -0.17
N ASN A 39 4.42 5.98 0.91
CA ASN A 39 3.86 6.32 2.22
C ASN A 39 4.63 7.49 2.88
N VAL A 40 5.96 7.51 2.75
CA VAL A 40 6.80 8.63 3.21
C VAL A 40 6.53 9.88 2.38
N VAL A 41 6.40 9.72 1.05
CA VAL A 41 6.05 10.83 0.15
C VAL A 41 4.66 11.38 0.46
N ALA A 42 3.68 10.54 0.75
CA ALA A 42 2.33 10.95 1.16
C ALA A 42 2.35 11.79 2.45
N ALA A 43 3.14 11.38 3.45
CA ALA A 43 3.32 12.13 4.69
C ALA A 43 3.93 13.53 4.43
N LEU A 44 4.92 13.62 3.53
CA LEU A 44 5.49 14.91 3.12
C LEU A 44 4.45 15.77 2.39
N ILE A 45 3.68 15.19 1.45
CA ILE A 45 2.61 15.91 0.74
C ILE A 45 1.60 16.45 1.74
N LYS A 46 1.14 15.65 2.70
CA LYS A 46 0.21 16.09 3.73
C LYS A 46 0.76 17.31 4.50
N ARG A 47 2.00 17.21 4.94
CA ARG A 47 2.65 18.28 5.72
C ARG A 47 2.75 19.60 4.97
N PHE A 48 3.04 19.58 3.66
CA PHE A 48 3.33 20.80 2.89
C PHE A 48 2.15 21.29 2.03
N SER A 49 1.09 20.49 1.85
CA SER A 49 -0.09 20.89 1.07
C SER A 49 -1.20 21.52 1.89
N GLY A 50 -1.32 21.15 3.17
CA GLY A 50 -2.48 21.49 4.00
C GLY A 50 -3.77 20.76 3.59
N LEU A 51 -3.70 19.76 2.68
CA LEU A 51 -4.82 18.89 2.33
C LEU A 51 -5.19 18.01 3.53
N SER A 52 -6.46 17.61 3.61
CA SER A 52 -6.89 16.62 4.59
C SER A 52 -6.29 15.26 4.30
N ALA A 53 -6.12 14.41 5.31
CA ALA A 53 -5.53 13.08 5.15
C ALA A 53 -6.32 12.20 4.17
N ASN A 54 -7.65 12.33 4.15
CA ASN A 54 -8.52 11.59 3.24
C ASN A 54 -8.32 11.92 1.75
N GLN A 55 -7.67 13.04 1.43
CA GLN A 55 -7.37 13.47 0.07
C GLN A 55 -6.00 12.97 -0.45
N ILE A 56 -5.23 12.26 0.36
CA ILE A 56 -3.89 11.78 0.00
C ILE A 56 -3.88 10.27 0.10
N ILE A 57 -3.73 9.61 -1.04
CA ILE A 57 -3.82 8.16 -1.15
C ILE A 57 -2.62 7.65 -1.95
N THR A 58 -1.95 6.61 -1.45
CA THR A 58 -0.93 5.90 -2.22
C THR A 58 -1.52 4.65 -2.87
N LEU A 59 -0.87 4.11 -3.90
CA LEU A 59 -1.28 2.84 -4.49
C LEU A 59 -1.18 1.67 -3.50
N GLY A 60 -0.37 1.83 -2.46
CA GLY A 60 -0.24 0.88 -1.37
C GLY A 60 0.04 -0.54 -1.83
N THR A 61 -0.62 -1.47 -1.16
CA THR A 61 -0.51 -2.91 -1.41
C THR A 61 -1.61 -3.46 -2.34
N MET A 62 -2.27 -2.61 -3.12
CA MET A 62 -3.37 -3.02 -4.01
C MET A 62 -2.94 -4.09 -5.01
N LEU A 63 -1.76 -3.92 -5.64
CA LEU A 63 -1.21 -4.91 -6.57
C LEU A 63 -0.86 -6.22 -5.85
N ALA A 64 -0.19 -6.14 -4.71
CA ALA A 64 0.19 -7.29 -3.91
C ALA A 64 -1.05 -8.07 -3.43
N THR A 65 -2.11 -7.36 -3.04
CA THR A 65 -3.40 -7.95 -2.66
C THR A 65 -4.04 -8.71 -3.83
N SER A 66 -4.06 -8.11 -5.01
CA SER A 66 -4.60 -8.77 -6.21
C SER A 66 -3.80 -10.04 -6.56
N TYR A 67 -2.47 -9.97 -6.46
CA TYR A 67 -1.61 -11.11 -6.68
C TYR A 67 -1.84 -12.23 -5.65
N PHE A 68 -1.94 -11.87 -4.37
CA PHE A 68 -2.26 -12.78 -3.28
C PHE A 68 -3.57 -13.55 -3.54
N GLN A 69 -4.62 -12.84 -3.95
CA GLN A 69 -5.90 -13.44 -4.28
C GLN A 69 -5.79 -14.41 -5.48
N VAL A 70 -5.02 -14.05 -6.51
CA VAL A 70 -4.80 -14.90 -7.68
C VAL A 70 -4.04 -16.17 -7.32
N GLU A 71 -2.98 -16.07 -6.53
CA GLU A 71 -2.16 -17.24 -6.16
C GLU A 71 -2.96 -18.21 -5.25
N ILE A 72 -3.73 -17.70 -4.29
CA ILE A 72 -4.66 -18.53 -3.50
C ILE A 72 -5.68 -19.21 -4.43
N ALA A 73 -6.27 -18.46 -5.36
CA ALA A 73 -7.27 -19.00 -6.28
C ALA A 73 -6.71 -20.13 -7.14
N LYS A 74 -5.44 -20.05 -7.56
CA LYS A 74 -4.74 -21.14 -8.28
C LYS A 74 -4.63 -22.40 -7.44
N LEU A 75 -4.22 -22.29 -6.16
CA LEU A 75 -4.12 -23.44 -5.25
C LEU A 75 -5.45 -24.16 -5.10
N PHE A 76 -6.53 -23.38 -4.95
CA PHE A 76 -7.86 -23.93 -4.74
C PHE A 76 -8.64 -24.21 -6.03
N LYS A 77 -8.07 -23.87 -7.20
CA LYS A 77 -8.68 -24.03 -8.54
C LYS A 77 -10.06 -23.36 -8.63
N ILE A 78 -10.15 -22.14 -8.13
CA ILE A 78 -11.35 -21.30 -8.13
C ILE A 78 -11.10 -19.95 -8.80
N SER A 79 -12.15 -19.16 -9.01
CA SER A 79 -12.00 -17.78 -9.46
C SER A 79 -11.39 -16.90 -8.36
N PRO A 80 -10.43 -16.00 -8.67
CA PRO A 80 -9.90 -15.02 -7.72
C PRO A 80 -10.99 -14.15 -7.08
N LYS A 81 -12.12 -13.94 -7.75
CA LYS A 81 -13.26 -13.18 -7.22
C LYS A 81 -13.90 -13.81 -5.96
N ASN A 82 -13.64 -15.10 -5.70
CA ASN A 82 -14.13 -15.80 -4.51
C ASN A 82 -13.11 -15.81 -3.37
N VAL A 83 -11.95 -15.18 -3.55
CA VAL A 83 -10.92 -15.06 -2.53
C VAL A 83 -11.03 -13.68 -1.89
N HIS A 84 -11.25 -13.65 -0.61
CA HIS A 84 -11.24 -12.44 0.20
C HIS A 84 -10.03 -12.48 1.12
N GLY A 85 -9.07 -11.64 0.89
CA GLY A 85 -7.83 -11.54 1.66
C GLY A 85 -7.08 -10.29 1.27
N TYR A 86 -6.27 -9.80 2.18
CA TYR A 86 -5.60 -8.52 2.07
C TYR A 86 -4.11 -8.65 2.36
N ILE A 87 -3.33 -7.85 1.68
CA ILE A 87 -1.95 -7.55 2.03
C ILE A 87 -1.92 -6.14 2.62
N ILE A 88 -1.34 -5.99 3.80
CA ILE A 88 -1.19 -4.69 4.48
C ILE A 88 0.28 -4.38 4.71
N GLY A 89 0.60 -3.16 5.13
CA GLY A 89 1.97 -2.75 5.44
C GLY A 89 2.49 -1.61 4.58
N ASP A 90 3.77 -1.66 4.21
CA ASP A 90 4.38 -0.68 3.30
C ASP A 90 4.57 -1.29 1.91
N ASN A 91 5.07 -0.50 0.98
CA ASN A 91 5.41 -0.99 -0.35
C ASN A 91 6.66 -1.89 -0.32
N ALA A 92 6.72 -2.83 -1.28
CA ALA A 92 7.84 -3.70 -1.60
C ALA A 92 8.14 -4.80 -0.57
N GLU A 93 9.02 -4.61 0.39
CA GLU A 93 9.54 -5.71 1.23
C GLU A 93 8.84 -5.86 2.58
N ASP A 94 8.23 -4.77 3.05
CA ASP A 94 7.58 -4.72 4.36
C ASP A 94 6.04 -4.90 4.20
N VAL A 95 5.60 -6.10 3.81
CA VAL A 95 4.17 -6.42 3.58
C VAL A 95 3.75 -7.66 4.36
N ILE A 96 2.52 -7.65 4.85
CA ILE A 96 1.92 -8.69 5.68
C ILE A 96 0.72 -9.30 4.96
N PRO A 97 0.77 -10.56 4.54
CA PRO A 97 -0.42 -11.31 4.15
C PRO A 97 -1.29 -11.57 5.39
N VAL A 98 -2.49 -11.02 5.41
CA VAL A 98 -3.41 -11.18 6.57
C VAL A 98 -4.12 -12.52 6.46
N TRP A 99 -3.42 -13.60 6.81
CA TRP A 99 -3.94 -14.97 6.77
C TRP A 99 -5.09 -15.19 7.73
N SER A 100 -5.05 -14.52 8.90
CA SER A 100 -6.11 -14.61 9.91
C SER A 100 -7.48 -14.13 9.39
N ARG A 101 -7.49 -13.33 8.32
CA ARG A 101 -8.67 -12.75 7.68
C ARG A 101 -8.78 -13.09 6.19
N ALA A 102 -8.20 -14.22 5.78
CA ALA A 102 -8.32 -14.71 4.42
C ALA A 102 -9.40 -15.79 4.31
N PHE A 103 -10.32 -15.62 3.35
CA PHE A 103 -11.51 -16.47 3.19
C PHE A 103 -11.70 -16.90 1.75
N LEU A 104 -12.27 -18.10 1.57
CA LEU A 104 -12.79 -18.61 0.30
C LEU A 104 -14.31 -18.71 0.39
N GLY A 105 -15.03 -17.82 -0.29
CA GLY A 105 -16.48 -17.82 -0.26
C GLY A 105 -17.08 -17.82 1.16
N GLY A 106 -16.43 -17.14 2.11
CA GLY A 106 -16.84 -17.06 3.50
C GLY A 106 -16.23 -18.11 4.44
N LYS A 107 -15.54 -19.15 3.93
CA LYS A 107 -14.82 -20.12 4.76
C LYS A 107 -13.38 -19.65 5.01
N PRO A 108 -12.91 -19.58 6.29
CA PRO A 108 -11.55 -19.20 6.59
C PRO A 108 -10.53 -20.14 5.91
N ILE A 109 -9.51 -19.59 5.27
CA ILE A 109 -8.46 -20.41 4.59
C ILE A 109 -7.72 -21.28 5.61
N LEU A 110 -7.42 -20.74 6.77
CA LEU A 110 -6.70 -21.48 7.81
C LEU A 110 -7.46 -22.73 8.32
N SER A 111 -8.80 -22.79 8.18
CA SER A 111 -9.54 -23.99 8.55
C SER A 111 -9.22 -25.20 7.67
N TYR A 112 -8.80 -24.97 6.43
CA TYR A 112 -8.41 -26.04 5.51
C TYR A 112 -7.12 -26.74 5.96
N LEU A 113 -6.22 -26.06 6.68
CA LEU A 113 -5.01 -26.70 7.23
C LEU A 113 -5.33 -27.85 8.20
N ALA A 114 -6.42 -27.72 8.95
CA ALA A 114 -6.86 -28.75 9.88
C ALA A 114 -7.74 -29.83 9.20
N GLU A 115 -8.55 -29.44 8.23
CA GLU A 115 -9.57 -30.30 7.64
C GLU A 115 -9.08 -31.04 6.39
N ASP A 116 -8.25 -30.43 5.56
CA ASP A 116 -7.84 -30.98 4.25
C ASP A 116 -6.38 -30.61 3.90
N GLN A 117 -5.43 -31.21 4.58
CA GLN A 117 -3.99 -31.00 4.36
C GLN A 117 -3.53 -31.41 2.94
N LYS A 118 -4.33 -32.15 2.18
CA LYS A 118 -4.04 -32.46 0.78
C LYS A 118 -4.31 -31.26 -0.13
N ARG A 119 -5.12 -30.33 0.31
CA ARG A 119 -5.54 -29.18 -0.47
C ARG A 119 -4.67 -27.95 -0.24
N ILE A 120 -4.20 -27.76 1.00
CA ILE A 120 -3.26 -26.72 1.38
C ILE A 120 -2.47 -27.17 2.61
N SER A 121 -1.18 -26.96 2.59
CA SER A 121 -0.26 -27.24 3.69
C SER A 121 0.28 -25.95 4.31
N ALA A 122 0.87 -26.06 5.49
CA ALA A 122 1.59 -24.94 6.10
C ALA A 122 2.78 -24.49 5.22
N GLU A 123 3.40 -25.41 4.48
CA GLU A 123 4.47 -25.11 3.53
C GLU A 123 3.95 -24.26 2.36
N ASP A 124 2.75 -24.54 1.83
CA ASP A 124 2.14 -23.73 0.77
C ASP A 124 1.92 -22.29 1.23
N LEU A 125 1.42 -22.10 2.48
CA LEU A 125 1.26 -20.75 3.04
C LEU A 125 2.59 -20.03 3.20
N GLN A 126 3.62 -20.71 3.70
CA GLN A 126 4.94 -20.13 3.82
C GLN A 126 5.55 -19.75 2.46
N ASN A 127 5.38 -20.61 1.47
CA ASN A 127 5.86 -20.37 0.11
C ASN A 127 5.13 -19.17 -0.52
N LEU A 128 3.82 -19.09 -0.36
CA LEU A 128 3.03 -17.93 -0.80
C LEU A 128 3.47 -16.65 -0.10
N THR A 129 3.63 -16.68 1.22
CA THR A 129 4.15 -15.53 1.97
C THR A 129 5.49 -15.08 1.42
N LYS A 130 6.45 -16.01 1.23
CA LYS A 130 7.75 -15.69 0.63
C LYS A 130 7.68 -15.15 -0.79
N MET A 131 6.75 -15.64 -1.59
CA MET A 131 6.53 -15.12 -2.95
C MET A 131 6.02 -13.67 -2.90
N ILE A 132 5.08 -13.38 -2.02
CA ILE A 132 4.45 -12.06 -1.90
C ILE A 132 5.43 -11.03 -1.33
N THR A 133 6.19 -11.39 -0.29
CA THR A 133 7.20 -10.51 0.31
C THR A 133 8.42 -10.31 -0.59
N LYS A 134 8.60 -11.15 -1.60
CA LYS A 134 9.64 -11.04 -2.62
C LYS A 134 9.11 -10.54 -3.96
N ILE A 135 7.85 -10.10 -4.03
CA ILE A 135 7.42 -9.43 -5.25
C ILE A 135 8.24 -8.13 -5.32
N PRO A 136 9.44 -8.21 -5.94
CA PRO A 136 10.09 -6.99 -6.37
C PRO A 136 9.07 -6.40 -7.32
N ASP A 137 8.88 -5.14 -7.25
CA ASP A 137 8.29 -4.42 -8.36
C ASP A 137 8.31 -5.27 -9.64
N PHE A 138 7.19 -5.86 -10.04
CA PHE A 138 7.11 -6.79 -11.17
C PHE A 138 7.94 -6.25 -12.33
N PRO A 139 9.10 -6.80 -12.63
CA PRO A 139 9.92 -6.27 -13.70
C PRO A 139 9.36 -6.78 -15.02
N PHE A 140 8.62 -5.99 -15.72
CA PHE A 140 8.82 -5.99 -17.16
C PHE A 140 10.04 -5.10 -17.40
N GLU A 141 11.23 -5.66 -17.22
CA GLU A 141 12.45 -5.09 -17.75
C GLU A 141 12.36 -5.03 -19.26
N ASN A 142 11.91 -3.91 -19.79
CA ASN A 142 12.26 -3.56 -21.14
C ASN A 142 13.76 -3.26 -21.17
N LYS A 143 14.47 -3.91 -22.11
CA LYS A 143 15.92 -3.76 -22.34
C LYS A 143 16.41 -2.31 -22.52
N ASP A 144 15.52 -1.36 -22.56
CA ASP A 144 15.76 0.08 -22.79
C ASP A 144 15.74 0.95 -21.54
N GLY A 145 15.72 0.36 -20.32
CA GLY A 145 15.82 1.11 -19.06
C GLY A 145 14.60 1.97 -18.74
N CYS A 146 13.52 1.87 -19.48
CA CYS A 146 12.27 2.57 -19.22
C CYS A 146 11.36 1.67 -18.38
N THR A 147 11.57 1.67 -17.08
CA THR A 147 10.79 0.89 -16.10
C THR A 147 9.44 1.55 -15.85
N PHE A 148 8.65 1.73 -16.87
CA PHE A 148 7.24 2.08 -16.68
C PHE A 148 6.49 0.77 -16.45
N ARG A 149 6.15 0.50 -15.19
CA ARG A 149 5.52 -0.76 -14.80
C ARG A 149 4.06 -0.73 -15.23
N PHE A 150 3.75 -1.52 -16.24
CA PHE A 150 2.37 -1.66 -16.74
C PHE A 150 1.38 -1.97 -15.60
N SER A 151 1.80 -2.79 -14.63
CA SER A 151 1.02 -3.10 -13.42
C SER A 151 0.70 -1.85 -12.59
N THR A 152 1.66 -0.97 -12.37
CA THR A 152 1.45 0.29 -11.62
C THR A 152 0.45 1.19 -12.33
N VAL A 153 0.53 1.29 -13.66
CA VAL A 153 -0.43 2.10 -14.45
C VAL A 153 -1.84 1.51 -14.37
N THR A 154 -1.96 0.17 -14.44
CA THR A 154 -3.25 -0.50 -14.33
C THR A 154 -3.91 -0.24 -12.98
N VAL A 155 -3.14 -0.40 -11.90
CA VAL A 155 -3.63 -0.15 -10.52
C VAL A 155 -3.99 1.34 -10.33
N LEU A 156 -3.18 2.26 -10.86
CA LEU A 156 -3.47 3.68 -10.82
C LEU A 156 -4.76 4.03 -11.59
N ALA A 157 -4.94 3.45 -12.78
CA ALA A 157 -6.15 3.63 -13.58
C ALA A 157 -7.39 3.09 -12.85
N GLU A 158 -7.29 1.90 -12.27
CA GLU A 158 -8.36 1.28 -11.48
C GLU A 158 -8.73 2.15 -10.26
N LEU A 159 -7.75 2.59 -9.49
CA LEU A 159 -8.00 3.46 -8.32
C LEU A 159 -8.63 4.80 -8.74
N THR A 160 -8.17 5.37 -9.87
CA THR A 160 -8.76 6.59 -10.43
C THR A 160 -10.22 6.37 -10.83
N GLU A 161 -10.52 5.24 -11.47
CA GLU A 161 -11.89 4.88 -11.87
C GLU A 161 -12.83 4.75 -10.66
N VAL A 162 -12.38 4.08 -9.58
CA VAL A 162 -13.12 3.95 -8.32
C VAL A 162 -13.48 5.32 -7.74
N ILE A 163 -12.55 6.25 -7.75
CA ILE A 163 -12.78 7.62 -7.25
C ILE A 163 -13.76 8.37 -8.16
N LEU A 164 -13.54 8.36 -9.48
CA LEU A 164 -14.36 9.10 -10.42
C LEU A 164 -15.80 8.57 -10.49
N ARG A 165 -16.00 7.26 -10.28
CA ARG A 165 -17.33 6.62 -10.26
C ARG A 165 -17.98 6.58 -8.90
N ASP A 166 -17.30 7.04 -7.87
CA ASP A 166 -17.79 7.02 -6.49
C ASP A 166 -18.19 5.60 -6.00
N GLU A 167 -17.40 4.59 -6.33
CA GLU A 167 -17.78 3.19 -6.12
C GLU A 167 -17.90 2.78 -4.65
N ALA A 168 -17.40 3.56 -3.71
CA ALA A 168 -17.34 3.21 -2.29
C ALA A 168 -16.70 1.83 -2.05
N ARG A 169 -15.62 1.54 -2.76
CA ARG A 169 -14.99 0.22 -2.81
C ARG A 169 -13.93 0.07 -1.73
N VAL A 170 -13.88 -1.11 -1.11
CA VAL A 170 -12.81 -1.46 -0.16
C VAL A 170 -11.56 -1.84 -0.92
N ILE A 171 -10.48 -1.11 -0.72
CA ILE A 171 -9.19 -1.32 -1.39
C ILE A 171 -8.06 -1.16 -0.38
N THR A 172 -6.99 -1.96 -0.51
CA THR A 172 -5.77 -1.82 0.29
C THR A 172 -4.86 -0.76 -0.31
N VAL A 173 -4.94 0.43 0.21
CA VAL A 173 -4.20 1.63 -0.22
C VAL A 173 -3.43 2.24 0.95
N GLY A 174 -2.35 2.95 0.67
CA GLY A 174 -1.66 3.69 1.72
C GLY A 174 -2.42 4.95 2.08
N VAL A 175 -2.80 5.04 3.33
CA VAL A 175 -3.59 6.13 3.91
C VAL A 175 -3.02 6.49 5.29
N GLU A 176 -3.35 7.66 5.80
CA GLU A 176 -3.00 7.98 7.17
C GLU A 176 -3.84 7.16 8.14
N VAL A 177 -3.18 6.34 8.95
CA VAL A 177 -3.78 5.60 10.05
C VAL A 177 -3.45 6.31 11.35
N LYS A 178 -4.46 6.61 12.14
CA LYS A 178 -4.37 7.21 13.47
C LYS A 178 -5.38 6.54 14.39
N GLU A 179 -4.95 6.14 15.59
CA GLU A 179 -5.82 5.54 16.61
C GLU A 179 -6.51 4.21 16.17
N ALA A 180 -6.03 3.59 15.08
CA ALA A 180 -6.47 2.29 14.59
C ALA A 180 -5.30 1.33 14.53
N TYR A 181 -5.56 0.03 14.49
CA TYR A 181 -4.53 -1.03 14.49
C TYR A 181 -3.54 -0.94 15.67
N GLY A 182 -3.93 -0.29 16.77
CA GLY A 182 -3.07 -0.05 17.92
C GLY A 182 -1.87 0.85 17.62
N LEU A 183 -1.97 1.72 16.60
CA LEU A 183 -0.99 2.75 16.26
C LEU A 183 -1.40 4.06 16.91
N GLU A 184 -0.57 4.57 17.83
CA GLU A 184 -0.87 5.79 18.59
C GLU A 184 -0.60 7.05 17.79
N ASN A 185 0.47 7.03 16.98
CA ASN A 185 0.89 8.17 16.17
C ASN A 185 0.40 8.05 14.72
N PRO A 186 0.03 9.17 14.08
CA PRO A 186 -0.36 9.17 12.68
C PRO A 186 0.78 8.67 11.79
N VAL A 187 0.50 7.68 10.94
CA VAL A 187 1.45 7.15 9.97
C VAL A 187 0.73 6.78 8.69
N PHE A 188 1.35 7.04 7.54
CA PHE A 188 0.87 6.51 6.27
C PHE A 188 1.31 5.06 6.14
N ILE A 189 0.32 4.16 6.00
CA ILE A 189 0.54 2.72 5.85
C ILE A 189 -0.61 2.12 5.05
N SER A 190 -0.34 1.02 4.34
CA SER A 190 -1.35 0.38 3.50
C SER A 190 -2.25 -0.52 4.33
N VAL A 191 -3.54 -0.20 4.32
CA VAL A 191 -4.62 -0.95 4.99
C VAL A 191 -5.88 -0.91 4.13
N PRO A 192 -6.86 -1.80 4.37
CA PRO A 192 -8.15 -1.70 3.71
C PRO A 192 -8.87 -0.40 4.09
N ALA A 193 -9.32 0.34 3.07
CA ALA A 193 -10.08 1.56 3.23
C ALA A 193 -11.22 1.64 2.21
N VAL A 194 -12.31 2.28 2.56
CA VAL A 194 -13.42 2.58 1.66
C VAL A 194 -13.07 3.83 0.87
N ILE A 195 -12.94 3.69 -0.45
CA ILE A 195 -12.55 4.78 -1.35
C ILE A 195 -13.74 5.22 -2.19
N GLY A 196 -13.96 6.52 -2.25
CA GLY A 196 -15.01 7.15 -3.05
C GLY A 196 -14.59 8.50 -3.63
N ALA A 197 -15.54 9.29 -4.13
CA ALA A 197 -15.30 10.55 -4.83
C ALA A 197 -14.56 11.62 -3.99
N GLU A 198 -14.67 11.56 -2.68
CA GLU A 198 -13.98 12.49 -1.76
C GLU A 198 -12.67 11.95 -1.20
N GLY A 199 -12.20 10.81 -1.74
CA GLY A 199 -11.02 10.10 -1.27
C GLY A 199 -11.35 9.00 -0.26
N VAL A 200 -10.62 8.94 0.84
CA VAL A 200 -10.83 7.96 1.91
C VAL A 200 -12.07 8.34 2.71
N ARG A 201 -13.07 7.47 2.70
CA ARG A 201 -14.30 7.64 3.50
C ARG A 201 -14.15 7.05 4.90
N GLU A 202 -13.59 5.86 4.97
CA GLU A 202 -13.50 5.08 6.20
C GLU A 202 -12.31 4.12 6.14
N LEU A 203 -11.67 3.88 7.28
CA LEU A 203 -10.70 2.80 7.44
C LEU A 203 -11.44 1.53 7.87
N LEU A 204 -11.20 0.43 7.18
CA LEU A 204 -11.71 -0.87 7.59
C LEU A 204 -10.68 -1.55 8.49
N GLU A 205 -10.82 -1.38 9.79
CA GLU A 205 -9.91 -2.00 10.75
C GLU A 205 -10.14 -3.51 10.82
N LEU A 206 -9.13 -4.27 10.43
CA LEU A 206 -9.14 -5.73 10.53
C LEU A 206 -8.72 -6.17 11.94
N ASN A 207 -9.43 -7.15 12.50
CA ASN A 207 -8.97 -7.82 13.71
C ASN A 207 -7.78 -8.73 13.36
N LEU A 208 -6.57 -8.23 13.44
CA LEU A 208 -5.34 -8.95 13.15
C LEU A 208 -5.03 -9.97 14.26
N SER A 209 -4.26 -11.02 13.94
CA SER A 209 -3.63 -11.84 14.96
C SER A 209 -2.53 -11.04 15.68
N ASP A 210 -2.10 -11.52 16.86
CA ASP A 210 -1.07 -10.83 17.65
C ASP A 210 0.25 -10.68 16.87
N ASP A 211 0.62 -11.69 16.08
CA ASP A 211 1.82 -11.67 15.25
C ASP A 211 1.68 -10.65 14.10
N GLU A 212 0.56 -10.66 13.37
CA GLU A 212 0.28 -9.70 12.30
C GLU A 212 0.27 -8.26 12.83
N GLN A 213 -0.33 -8.05 14.01
CA GLN A 213 -0.37 -6.73 14.63
C GLN A 213 1.01 -6.25 15.07
N LYS A 214 1.82 -7.15 15.65
CA LYS A 214 3.20 -6.84 16.04
C LYS A 214 4.04 -6.46 14.83
N GLU A 215 3.92 -7.20 13.74
CA GLU A 215 4.63 -6.94 12.49
C GLU A 215 4.20 -5.59 11.89
N LEU A 216 2.90 -5.28 11.87
CA LEU A 216 2.39 -4.01 11.39
C LEU A 216 2.95 -2.82 12.18
N LYS A 217 3.04 -2.94 13.51
CA LYS A 217 3.67 -1.92 14.36
C LYS A 217 5.14 -1.71 14.03
N GLN A 218 5.87 -2.78 13.74
CA GLN A 218 7.28 -2.68 13.33
C GLN A 218 7.43 -1.94 11.99
N ILE A 219 6.57 -2.27 11.02
CA ILE A 219 6.56 -1.59 9.72
C ILE A 219 6.23 -0.09 9.88
N ALA A 220 5.20 0.22 10.67
CA ALA A 220 4.82 1.60 10.96
C ALA A 220 5.97 2.39 11.61
N ALA A 221 6.69 1.78 12.55
CA ALA A 221 7.86 2.41 13.19
C ALA A 221 8.97 2.70 12.17
N LYS A 222 9.29 1.75 11.28
CA LYS A 222 10.29 1.96 10.21
C LYS A 222 9.87 3.10 9.25
N THR A 223 8.59 3.19 8.90
CA THR A 223 8.08 4.25 8.03
C THR A 223 8.22 5.62 8.70
N THR A 224 7.96 5.69 10.01
CA THR A 224 8.14 6.91 10.81
C THR A 224 9.62 7.30 10.89
N GLU A 225 10.51 6.37 11.18
CA GLU A 225 11.96 6.59 11.23
C GLU A 225 12.49 7.14 9.90
N LYS A 226 12.12 6.53 8.78
CA LYS A 226 12.48 7.03 7.44
C LYS A 226 12.01 8.48 7.21
N LEU A 227 10.81 8.81 7.67
CA LEU A 227 10.27 10.17 7.56
C LEU A 227 11.06 11.16 8.41
N GLU A 228 11.43 10.77 9.64
CA GLU A 228 12.24 11.60 10.54
C GLU A 228 13.64 11.83 10.01
N GLU A 229 14.31 10.81 9.49
CA GLU A 229 15.64 10.95 8.85
C GLU A 229 15.61 11.97 7.71
N LEU A 230 14.58 11.93 6.86
CA LEU A 230 14.42 12.89 5.76
C LEU A 230 14.14 14.31 6.24
N GLN A 231 13.60 14.48 7.45
CA GLN A 231 13.33 15.79 8.05
C GLN A 231 14.52 16.36 8.79
N LEU A 232 15.32 15.52 9.48
CA LEU A 232 16.51 15.93 10.23
C LEU A 232 17.64 16.40 9.32
N ASN A 233 17.81 15.77 8.15
CA ASN A 233 18.77 16.18 7.14
C ASN A 233 18.46 17.55 6.51
N LYS A 234 17.34 18.17 6.84
CA LYS A 234 16.90 19.50 6.39
C LYS A 234 16.70 20.50 7.52
N GLY A 235 17.51 20.44 8.56
CA GLY A 235 17.53 21.47 9.60
C GLY A 235 17.70 22.88 9.00
N GLY A 236 16.59 23.48 8.49
CA GLY A 236 16.63 24.84 7.96
C GLY A 236 15.63 25.21 6.86
N ILE A 237 14.49 24.51 6.73
CA ILE A 237 13.39 25.02 5.88
C ILE A 237 12.17 25.31 6.78
N SER A 238 12.21 26.48 7.40
CA SER A 238 11.04 27.16 7.98
C SER A 238 10.19 27.81 6.88
#